data_59d2615845c4fa9d59354dca55db0f4b
#
_entry.id   59d2615845c4fa9d59354dca55db0f4b
#
_cell.length_a   1.000
_cell.length_b   1.000
_cell.length_c   1.000
_cell.angle_alpha   90.00
_cell.angle_beta   90.00
_cell.angle_gamma   90.00
#
_symmetry.space_group_name_H-M   'P 1'
#
loop_
_entity.id
_entity.type
_entity.pdbx_description
1 polymer ?
#
loop_
_entity_poly.entity_id
_entity_poly.type
_entity_poly.pdbx_seq_one_letter_code
_entity_poly.pdbx_strand_id
1 'polypeptide(L)'
;MDRKMNESFLTKYRPYTIEDFYLEPQMKHAIYSFLEMDDLNILLYGNPSCGKTVLAQAIIREYYQISKDDDFPEYNLMVINNLKEQGIQYYRNEMKTFCKTRCTIPNKKKIIMIDDLDNMNEQSQQVFRSYMDMYKENIHVLSVCTNLQKVIESIQSRMHIIQI
;
A
#
# COMPACT_ATOMS: atom_id res chain seq x y z
N MET A 1 -28.92 -4.80 -22.63
CA MET A 1 -28.66 -3.58 -23.40
C MET A 1 -27.63 -2.73 -22.63
N ASP A 2 -26.46 -2.81 -23.07
CA ASP A 2 -25.24 -2.02 -22.99
C ASP A 2 -25.12 -0.85 -21.97
N ARG A 3 -24.55 -1.19 -20.80
CA ARG A 3 -23.89 -0.20 -19.92
C ARG A 3 -22.38 -0.03 -20.22
N LYS A 4 -21.93 -0.32 -21.45
CA LYS A 4 -20.51 -0.27 -21.85
C LYS A 4 -20.09 1.01 -22.61
N MET A 5 -20.85 2.09 -22.56
CA MET A 5 -20.48 3.31 -23.28
C MET A 5 -20.34 4.48 -22.30
N ASN A 6 -19.22 4.58 -21.60
CA ASN A 6 -18.53 5.78 -21.13
C ASN A 6 -17.47 5.48 -20.06
N GLU A 7 -16.75 4.39 -20.16
CA GLU A 7 -15.54 4.26 -19.36
C GLU A 7 -14.50 5.24 -19.88
N SER A 8 -13.97 6.08 -18.99
CA SER A 8 -12.84 6.94 -19.29
C SER A 8 -11.68 6.11 -19.84
N PHE A 9 -10.95 6.66 -20.83
CA PHE A 9 -9.73 6.03 -21.38
C PHE A 9 -8.77 5.60 -20.26
N LEU A 10 -8.61 6.39 -19.22
CA LEU A 10 -7.78 6.12 -18.06
C LEU A 10 -8.29 4.92 -17.25
N THR A 11 -9.58 4.69 -17.18
CA THR A 11 -10.17 3.54 -16.48
C THR A 11 -10.01 2.27 -17.31
N LYS A 12 -10.24 2.38 -18.62
CA LYS A 12 -10.17 1.24 -19.55
C LYS A 12 -8.78 0.62 -19.65
N TYR A 13 -7.72 1.45 -19.59
CA TYR A 13 -6.32 1.03 -19.73
C TYR A 13 -5.54 1.06 -18.42
N ARG A 14 -6.23 1.13 -17.29
CA ARG A 14 -5.58 1.08 -15.97
C ARG A 14 -4.92 -0.29 -15.76
N PRO A 15 -3.62 -0.33 -15.42
CA PRO A 15 -2.97 -1.61 -15.08
C PRO A 15 -3.57 -2.19 -13.80
N TYR A 16 -3.78 -3.50 -13.78
CA TYR A 16 -4.37 -4.23 -12.66
C TYR A 16 -3.40 -5.23 -12.02
N THR A 17 -2.53 -5.81 -12.83
CA THR A 17 -1.52 -6.79 -12.39
C THR A 17 -0.14 -6.16 -12.42
N ILE A 18 0.82 -6.76 -11.72
CA ILE A 18 2.22 -6.33 -11.76
C ILE A 18 2.79 -6.46 -13.18
N GLU A 19 2.31 -7.45 -13.95
CA GLU A 19 2.74 -7.68 -15.33
C GLU A 19 2.31 -6.59 -16.31
N ASP A 20 1.24 -5.86 -16.01
CA ASP A 20 0.77 -4.75 -16.84
C ASP A 20 1.70 -3.52 -16.78
N PHE A 21 2.64 -3.50 -15.81
CA PHE A 21 3.61 -2.42 -15.67
C PHE A 21 4.90 -2.70 -16.43
N TYR A 22 5.43 -1.67 -17.06
CA TYR A 22 6.78 -1.70 -17.62
C TYR A 22 7.81 -1.42 -16.53
N LEU A 23 8.19 -2.46 -15.80
CA LEU A 23 9.19 -2.44 -14.73
C LEU A 23 10.45 -3.16 -15.18
N GLU A 24 11.61 -2.76 -14.64
CA GLU A 24 12.83 -3.51 -14.82
C GLU A 24 12.68 -4.95 -14.29
N PRO A 25 13.25 -5.96 -14.98
CA PRO A 25 13.14 -7.37 -14.57
C PRO A 25 13.57 -7.63 -13.12
N GLN A 26 14.62 -6.94 -12.66
CA GLN A 26 15.12 -7.07 -11.29
C GLN A 26 14.11 -6.54 -10.27
N MET A 27 13.42 -5.45 -10.58
CA MET A 27 12.39 -4.87 -9.75
C MET A 27 11.15 -5.78 -9.65
N LYS A 28 10.70 -6.34 -10.78
CA LYS A 28 9.61 -7.32 -10.78
C LYS A 28 9.99 -8.54 -9.92
N HIS A 29 11.19 -9.07 -10.10
CA HIS A 29 11.68 -10.19 -9.32
C HIS A 29 11.71 -9.89 -7.81
N ALA A 30 12.18 -8.70 -7.42
CA ALA A 30 12.18 -8.27 -6.02
C ALA A 30 10.77 -8.21 -5.43
N ILE A 31 9.80 -7.63 -6.15
CA ILE A 31 8.40 -7.56 -5.69
C ILE A 31 7.82 -8.96 -5.49
N TYR A 32 8.02 -9.87 -6.44
CA TYR A 32 7.54 -11.25 -6.30
C TYR A 32 8.23 -11.99 -5.15
N SER A 33 9.53 -11.77 -4.93
CA SER A 33 10.24 -12.34 -3.77
C SER A 33 9.64 -11.86 -2.44
N PHE A 34 9.27 -10.58 -2.33
CA PHE A 34 8.60 -10.07 -1.11
C PHE A 34 7.20 -10.67 -0.92
N LEU A 35 6.47 -10.91 -2.00
CA LEU A 35 5.18 -11.61 -1.95
C LEU A 35 5.33 -13.06 -1.46
N GLU A 36 6.33 -13.78 -1.95
CA GLU A 36 6.63 -15.16 -1.55
C GLU A 36 7.11 -15.27 -0.09
N MET A 37 7.91 -14.30 0.37
CA MET A 37 8.41 -14.24 1.75
C MET A 37 7.38 -13.74 2.76
N ASP A 38 6.18 -13.34 2.32
CA ASP A 38 5.18 -12.65 3.15
C ASP A 38 5.74 -11.43 3.88
N ASP A 39 6.55 -10.61 3.18
CA ASP A 39 7.15 -9.39 3.71
C ASP A 39 6.87 -8.19 2.78
N LEU A 40 5.69 -7.60 2.95
CA LEU A 40 5.19 -6.49 2.14
C LEU A 40 5.32 -5.13 2.81
N ASN A 41 6.31 -4.95 3.67
CA ASN A 41 6.66 -3.61 4.13
C ASN A 41 7.45 -2.87 3.04
N ILE A 42 6.73 -2.31 2.05
CA ILE A 42 7.30 -1.72 0.85
C ILE A 42 7.02 -0.22 0.81
N LEU A 43 8.04 0.57 0.47
CA LEU A 43 7.94 2.00 0.21
C LEU A 43 8.29 2.27 -1.26
N LEU A 44 7.27 2.60 -2.06
CA LEU A 44 7.44 3.01 -3.44
C LEU A 44 7.69 4.52 -3.51
N TYR A 45 8.82 4.93 -4.08
CA TYR A 45 9.09 6.36 -4.26
C TYR A 45 9.45 6.68 -5.71
N GLY A 46 9.20 7.91 -6.13
CA GLY A 46 9.49 8.36 -7.48
C GLY A 46 8.72 9.62 -7.85
N ASN A 47 8.85 10.06 -9.09
CA ASN A 47 8.21 11.28 -9.57
C ASN A 47 6.68 11.24 -9.43
N PRO A 48 6.03 12.41 -9.30
CA PRO A 48 4.57 12.47 -9.35
C PRO A 48 4.04 11.82 -10.63
N SER A 49 2.90 11.17 -10.53
CA SER A 49 2.18 10.56 -11.67
C SER A 49 2.92 9.43 -12.42
N CYS A 50 3.97 8.83 -11.84
CA CYS A 50 4.66 7.68 -12.45
C CYS A 50 3.98 6.31 -12.19
N GLY A 51 2.79 6.30 -11.57
CA GLY A 51 2.01 5.09 -11.38
C GLY A 51 2.22 4.36 -10.04
N LYS A 52 2.92 4.96 -9.06
CA LYS A 52 3.21 4.34 -7.73
C LYS A 52 1.96 3.80 -7.02
N THR A 53 0.92 4.62 -6.92
CA THR A 53 -0.34 4.24 -6.24
C THR A 53 -1.03 3.08 -6.95
N VAL A 54 -1.01 3.08 -8.27
CA VAL A 54 -1.62 2.00 -9.08
C VAL A 54 -0.79 0.72 -8.96
N LEU A 55 0.54 0.82 -8.92
CA LEU A 55 1.43 -0.32 -8.67
C LEU A 55 1.22 -0.90 -7.26
N ALA A 56 1.10 -0.04 -6.24
CA ALA A 56 0.77 -0.48 -4.88
C ALA A 56 -0.53 -1.28 -4.86
N GLN A 57 -1.56 -0.82 -5.55
CA GLN A 57 -2.84 -1.54 -5.68
C GLN A 57 -2.69 -2.88 -6.42
N ALA A 58 -1.84 -2.94 -7.46
CA ALA A 58 -1.55 -4.19 -8.16
C ALA A 58 -0.84 -5.21 -7.25
N ILE A 59 0.11 -4.75 -6.43
CA ILE A 59 0.78 -5.60 -5.43
C ILE A 59 -0.23 -6.16 -4.42
N ILE A 60 -1.17 -5.33 -3.93
CA ILE A 60 -2.22 -5.77 -3.00
C ILE A 60 -3.14 -6.80 -3.65
N ARG A 61 -3.52 -6.61 -4.91
CA ARG A 61 -4.33 -7.57 -5.66
C ARG A 61 -3.62 -8.92 -5.79
N GLU A 62 -2.36 -8.89 -6.15
CA GLU A 62 -1.52 -10.10 -6.26
C GLU A 62 -1.41 -10.80 -4.91
N TYR A 63 -1.17 -10.06 -3.84
CA TYR A 63 -1.06 -10.62 -2.50
C TYR A 63 -2.31 -11.35 -2.03
N TYR A 64 -3.49 -10.75 -2.23
CA TYR A 64 -4.76 -11.35 -1.84
C TYR A 64 -5.38 -12.24 -2.93
N GLN A 65 -4.74 -12.34 -4.10
CA GLN A 65 -5.24 -13.09 -5.25
C GLN A 65 -6.64 -12.62 -5.69
N ILE A 66 -6.82 -11.31 -5.76
CA ILE A 66 -8.09 -10.65 -6.14
C ILE A 66 -8.16 -10.49 -7.65
N SER A 67 -9.25 -10.94 -8.26
CA SER A 67 -9.47 -10.77 -9.69
C SER A 67 -9.78 -9.30 -10.06
N LYS A 68 -9.74 -9.00 -11.36
CA LYS A 68 -9.95 -7.64 -11.86
C LYS A 68 -11.33 -7.08 -11.50
N ASP A 69 -12.33 -7.94 -11.48
CA ASP A 69 -13.74 -7.57 -11.29
C ASP A 69 -14.16 -7.57 -9.81
N ASP A 70 -13.26 -7.99 -8.91
CA ASP A 70 -13.54 -8.05 -7.49
C ASP A 70 -13.05 -6.78 -6.76
N ASP A 71 -13.80 -6.38 -5.75
CA ASP A 71 -13.44 -5.28 -4.84
C ASP A 71 -12.35 -5.70 -3.85
N PHE A 72 -11.63 -4.72 -3.33
CA PHE A 72 -10.67 -4.96 -2.25
C PHE A 72 -11.38 -5.41 -0.96
N PRO A 73 -10.77 -6.34 -0.19
CA PRO A 73 -11.36 -6.83 1.03
C PRO A 73 -11.32 -5.74 2.12
N GLU A 74 -12.42 -5.03 2.33
CA GLU A 74 -12.54 -3.89 3.26
C GLU A 74 -12.04 -4.19 4.68
N TYR A 75 -12.25 -5.42 5.17
CA TYR A 75 -11.80 -5.82 6.51
C TYR A 75 -10.29 -6.07 6.61
N ASN A 76 -9.61 -6.26 5.48
CA ASN A 76 -8.20 -6.64 5.43
C ASN A 76 -7.30 -5.53 4.87
N LEU A 77 -7.89 -4.50 4.26
CA LEU A 77 -7.17 -3.37 3.68
C LEU A 77 -7.66 -2.05 4.28
N MET A 78 -6.75 -1.30 4.87
CA MET A 78 -6.99 0.08 5.29
C MET A 78 -6.21 1.02 4.37
N VAL A 79 -6.89 1.93 3.70
CA VAL A 79 -6.27 2.93 2.80
C VAL A 79 -6.30 4.30 3.48
N ILE A 80 -5.12 4.92 3.58
CA ILE A 80 -4.94 6.25 4.18
C ILE A 80 -4.44 7.19 3.10
N ASN A 81 -5.34 8.02 2.58
CA ASN A 81 -5.06 8.92 1.47
C ASN A 81 -4.80 10.37 1.91
N ASN A 82 -5.39 10.80 3.01
CA ASN A 82 -5.29 12.20 3.43
C ASN A 82 -5.52 12.34 4.94
N LEU A 83 -4.40 12.44 5.69
CA LEU A 83 -4.45 12.67 7.14
C LEU A 83 -4.83 14.11 7.54
N LYS A 84 -4.87 15.04 6.58
CA LYS A 84 -5.06 16.46 6.90
C LYS A 84 -6.49 16.79 7.29
N GLU A 85 -7.48 16.03 6.81
CA GLU A 85 -8.90 16.37 7.03
C GLU A 85 -9.47 15.83 8.34
N GLN A 86 -9.00 14.69 8.82
CA GLN A 86 -9.59 14.03 10.01
C GLN A 86 -8.64 13.94 11.21
N GLY A 87 -7.37 14.25 11.03
CA GLY A 87 -6.35 14.22 12.09
C GLY A 87 -5.94 12.82 12.55
N ILE A 88 -4.72 12.73 13.12
CA ILE A 88 -4.11 11.47 13.56
C ILE A 88 -4.89 10.76 14.66
N GLN A 89 -5.66 11.50 15.48
CA GLN A 89 -6.41 10.90 16.59
C GLN A 89 -7.55 10.00 16.11
N TYR A 90 -8.23 10.38 15.03
CA TYR A 90 -9.27 9.57 14.42
C TYR A 90 -8.69 8.24 13.95
N TYR A 91 -7.61 8.30 13.18
CA TYR A 91 -6.95 7.09 12.67
C TYR A 91 -6.33 6.22 13.77
N ARG A 92 -5.90 6.79 14.90
CA ARG A 92 -5.32 5.99 16.00
C ARG A 92 -6.27 4.92 16.52
N ASN A 93 -7.52 5.26 16.75
CA ASN A 93 -8.49 4.32 17.31
C ASN A 93 -8.87 3.25 16.28
N GLU A 94 -9.16 3.66 15.05
CA GLU A 94 -9.49 2.73 13.96
C GLU A 94 -8.31 1.83 13.61
N MET A 95 -7.12 2.40 13.45
CA MET A 95 -5.90 1.64 13.20
C MET A 95 -5.61 0.63 14.30
N LYS A 96 -5.75 1.03 15.57
CA LYS A 96 -5.50 0.11 16.69
C LYS A 96 -6.43 -1.10 16.63
N THR A 97 -7.70 -0.87 16.35
CA THR A 97 -8.69 -1.95 16.19
C THR A 97 -8.36 -2.80 14.97
N PHE A 98 -8.05 -2.17 13.84
CA PHE A 98 -7.66 -2.86 12.61
C PHE A 98 -6.42 -3.74 12.80
N CYS A 99 -5.36 -3.22 13.42
CA CYS A 99 -4.10 -3.95 13.62
C CYS A 99 -4.21 -5.09 14.63
N LYS A 100 -5.09 -4.98 15.62
CA LYS A 100 -5.30 -6.05 16.64
C LYS A 100 -6.04 -7.26 16.09
N THR A 101 -6.89 -7.08 15.12
CA THR A 101 -7.69 -8.14 14.53
C THR A 101 -6.89 -8.86 13.44
N ARG A 102 -7.04 -10.18 13.36
CA ARG A 102 -6.37 -10.98 12.33
C ARG A 102 -7.02 -10.80 10.96
N CYS A 103 -6.26 -11.08 9.91
CA CYS A 103 -6.77 -11.14 8.55
C CYS A 103 -7.84 -12.23 8.43
N THR A 104 -8.90 -11.97 7.67
CA THR A 104 -9.96 -12.95 7.39
C THR A 104 -9.53 -13.99 6.37
N ILE A 105 -8.49 -13.70 5.59
CA ILE A 105 -7.92 -14.63 4.60
C ILE A 105 -6.84 -15.47 5.29
N PRO A 106 -6.94 -16.82 5.26
CA PRO A 106 -5.98 -17.70 5.89
C PRO A 106 -4.54 -17.47 5.39
N ASN A 107 -3.58 -17.50 6.30
CA ASN A 107 -2.15 -17.34 6.01
C ASN A 107 -1.77 -15.99 5.34
N LYS A 108 -2.60 -14.97 5.52
CA LYS A 108 -2.34 -13.61 5.06
C LYS A 108 -2.39 -12.63 6.21
N LYS A 109 -1.66 -11.52 6.08
CA LYS A 109 -1.74 -10.38 6.99
C LYS A 109 -2.64 -9.30 6.42
N LYS A 110 -3.07 -8.39 7.25
CA LYS A 110 -3.77 -7.18 6.81
C LYS A 110 -2.78 -6.19 6.22
N ILE A 111 -3.25 -5.32 5.32
CA ILE A 111 -2.41 -4.29 4.73
C ILE A 111 -2.93 -2.91 5.11
N ILE A 112 -2.03 -2.04 5.55
CA ILE A 112 -2.25 -0.60 5.63
C ILE A 112 -1.55 0.03 4.42
N MET A 113 -2.33 0.58 3.50
CA MET A 113 -1.81 1.33 2.37
C MET A 113 -1.81 2.82 2.70
N ILE A 114 -0.64 3.45 2.62
CA ILE A 114 -0.47 4.88 2.89
C ILE A 114 -0.06 5.58 1.59
N ASP A 115 -0.95 6.40 1.07
CA ASP A 115 -0.63 7.26 -0.06
C ASP A 115 -0.04 8.59 0.46
N ASP A 116 0.95 9.13 -0.25
CA ASP A 116 1.63 10.38 0.12
C ASP A 116 2.19 10.41 1.56
N LEU A 117 2.95 9.39 1.96
CA LEU A 117 3.57 9.29 3.29
C LEU A 117 4.44 10.52 3.63
N ASP A 118 5.08 11.12 2.64
CA ASP A 118 5.90 12.33 2.76
C ASP A 118 5.10 13.62 3.04
N ASN A 119 3.78 13.59 2.89
CA ASN A 119 2.89 14.69 3.29
C ASN A 119 2.45 14.63 4.76
N MET A 120 2.76 13.52 5.45
CA MET A 120 2.49 13.39 6.87
C MET A 120 3.54 14.11 7.70
N ASN A 121 3.11 14.69 8.82
CA ASN A 121 4.07 15.23 9.78
C ASN A 121 4.84 14.11 10.51
N GLU A 122 5.97 14.45 11.11
CA GLU A 122 6.85 13.49 11.77
C GLU A 122 6.15 12.72 12.90
N GLN A 123 5.29 13.38 13.68
CA GLN A 123 4.54 12.72 14.76
C GLN A 123 3.62 11.62 14.23
N SER A 124 2.93 11.86 13.10
CA SER A 124 2.10 10.87 12.44
C SER A 124 2.92 9.69 11.92
N GLN A 125 4.06 9.97 11.30
CA GLN A 125 4.98 8.94 10.85
C GLN A 125 5.51 8.08 12.01
N GLN A 126 5.83 8.67 13.17
CA GLN A 126 6.24 7.92 14.37
C GLN A 126 5.13 6.99 14.89
N VAL A 127 3.87 7.37 14.76
CA VAL A 127 2.75 6.49 15.10
C VAL A 127 2.73 5.26 14.19
N PHE A 128 2.84 5.44 12.88
CA PHE A 128 2.92 4.31 11.93
C PHE A 128 4.11 3.40 12.21
N ARG A 129 5.29 3.98 12.47
CA ARG A 129 6.45 3.18 12.88
C ARG A 129 6.16 2.33 14.12
N SER A 130 5.51 2.90 15.11
CA SER A 130 5.16 2.15 16.33
C SER A 130 4.20 1.00 16.04
N TYR A 131 3.22 1.20 15.15
CA TYR A 131 2.31 0.13 14.73
C TYR A 131 3.01 -0.97 13.92
N MET A 132 3.96 -0.61 13.06
CA MET A 132 4.79 -1.59 12.33
C MET A 132 5.53 -2.51 13.29
N ASP A 133 6.09 -1.97 14.37
CA ASP A 133 6.82 -2.76 15.37
C ASP A 133 5.87 -3.60 16.24
N MET A 134 4.78 -3.00 16.70
CA MET A 134 3.85 -3.62 17.67
C MET A 134 3.00 -4.74 17.04
N TYR A 135 2.63 -4.60 15.78
CA TYR A 135 1.69 -5.49 15.08
C TYR A 135 2.32 -6.20 13.87
N LYS A 136 3.63 -6.36 13.83
CA LYS A 136 4.38 -6.97 12.71
C LYS A 136 3.87 -8.36 12.29
N GLU A 137 3.23 -9.10 13.20
CA GLU A 137 2.67 -10.42 12.90
C GLU A 137 1.29 -10.35 12.24
N ASN A 138 0.61 -9.20 12.34
CA ASN A 138 -0.76 -9.05 11.86
C ASN A 138 -0.88 -8.17 10.62
N ILE A 139 0.06 -7.24 10.41
CA ILE A 139 -0.03 -6.23 9.36
C ILE A 139 1.23 -6.14 8.51
N HIS A 140 1.02 -5.70 7.27
CA HIS A 140 2.03 -5.11 6.40
C HIS A 140 1.71 -3.63 6.18
N VAL A 141 2.74 -2.83 5.90
CA VAL A 141 2.58 -1.41 5.54
C VAL A 141 3.15 -1.19 4.15
N LEU A 142 2.27 -0.88 3.21
CA LEU A 142 2.62 -0.54 1.83
C LEU A 142 2.43 0.96 1.62
N SER A 143 3.51 1.68 1.41
CA SER A 143 3.49 3.14 1.36
C SER A 143 3.98 3.67 0.03
N VAL A 144 3.52 4.86 -0.31
CA VAL A 144 3.92 5.60 -1.50
C VAL A 144 4.39 6.99 -1.09
N CYS A 145 5.47 7.49 -1.68
CA CYS A 145 5.93 8.87 -1.50
C CYS A 145 6.58 9.42 -2.78
N THR A 146 6.67 10.74 -2.84
CA THR A 146 7.40 11.44 -3.90
C THR A 146 8.79 11.87 -3.43
N ASN A 147 8.89 12.33 -2.19
CA ASN A 147 10.15 12.78 -1.61
C ASN A 147 10.56 11.92 -0.41
N LEU A 148 11.51 11.02 -0.64
CA LEU A 148 12.03 10.11 0.37
C LEU A 148 12.67 10.84 1.57
N GLN A 149 13.25 12.03 1.36
CA GLN A 149 13.89 12.82 2.43
C GLN A 149 12.90 13.31 3.50
N LYS A 150 11.60 13.37 3.17
CA LYS A 150 10.56 13.74 4.14
C LYS A 150 10.03 12.54 4.94
N VAL A 151 10.46 11.33 4.60
CA VAL A 151 10.13 10.13 5.37
C VAL A 151 11.19 9.90 6.43
N ILE A 152 10.78 9.72 7.68
CA ILE A 152 11.71 9.53 8.80
C ILE A 152 12.55 8.26 8.61
N GLU A 153 13.82 8.32 8.98
CA GLU A 153 14.78 7.21 8.82
C GLU A 153 14.30 5.92 9.51
N SER A 154 13.63 6.07 10.64
CA SER A 154 13.10 4.92 11.39
C SER A 154 11.99 4.15 10.67
N ILE A 155 11.26 4.77 9.74
CA ILE A 155 10.37 4.07 8.81
C ILE A 155 11.17 3.48 7.66
N GLN A 156 12.06 4.27 7.06
CA GLN A 156 12.87 3.81 5.92
C GLN A 156 13.64 2.52 6.24
N SER A 157 14.21 2.43 7.45
CA SER A 157 14.97 1.24 7.89
C SER A 157 14.12 -0.04 8.07
N ARG A 158 12.79 0.08 8.07
CA ARG A 158 11.83 -1.02 8.25
C ARG A 158 11.12 -1.42 6.97
N MET A 159 11.41 -0.76 5.88
CA MET A 159 10.71 -0.96 4.60
C MET A 159 11.69 -1.30 3.48
N HIS A 160 11.23 -2.10 2.54
CA HIS A 160 11.91 -2.30 1.27
C HIS A 160 11.63 -1.10 0.37
N ILE A 161 12.67 -0.32 0.09
CA ILE A 161 12.54 0.93 -0.67
C ILE A 161 12.74 0.62 -2.15
N ILE A 162 11.73 0.93 -2.97
CA ILE A 162 11.73 0.70 -4.42
C ILE A 162 11.53 2.03 -5.13
N GLN A 163 12.45 2.38 -6.01
CA GLN A 163 12.33 3.56 -6.88
C GLN A 163 11.59 3.19 -8.16
N ILE A 164 10.56 3.96 -8.48
CA ILE A 164 9.75 3.79 -9.69
C ILE A 164 10.08 4.89 -10.69
#